data_fadf56359a33dc6e056b0b02cd40cafc
#
_entry.id   fadf56359a33dc6e056b0b02cd40cafc
#
_cell.length_a   1.000
_cell.length_b   1.000
_cell.length_c   1.000
_cell.angle_alpha   90.00
_cell.angle_beta   90.00
_cell.angle_gamma   90.00
#
_symmetry.space_group_name_H-M   'P 1'
#
loop_
_entity.id
_entity.type
_entity.pdbx_description
1 polymer ?
#
loop_
_entity_poly.entity_id
_entity_poly.type
_entity_poly.pdbx_seq_one_letter_code
_entity_poly.pdbx_strand_id
1 'polypeptide(L)'
;NGPFSLDITDSFFLQLKNKFRFVGFNQDCSNRPLSVIYNDFVKEYKYDRYFFFDDDTNVTDGFLSSKTNNSIDVSLPIIKSITDNKAYYPRVNNIVCEHDIFLNDSDYVISIGSGLMITSKLIDKFNAEQMTLFDERYSLYGVDFSLFRRIKMLRTKNIQINIEIAGELCHSLSRVDGCESTFRIRERSIDVVLTKILYPTENGFTNYLSILKVLIKTVARMDLQGLSILTYVIKHRAHPRSISYLLKRKYN
;
A
#
# COMPACT_ATOMS: atom_id res chain seq x y z
N ASN A 1 -11.82 2.96 -8.57
CA ASN A 1 -12.18 1.62 -8.12
C ASN A 1 -13.08 1.69 -6.90
N GLY A 2 -14.34 1.40 -7.05
CA GLY A 2 -15.32 1.48 -5.96
C GLY A 2 -16.68 0.98 -6.41
N PRO A 3 -17.67 0.86 -5.47
CA PRO A 3 -18.98 0.31 -5.83
C PRO A 3 -19.80 1.26 -6.74
N PHE A 4 -19.41 2.52 -6.83
CA PHE A 4 -20.11 3.53 -7.62
C PHE A 4 -19.20 4.11 -8.69
N SER A 5 -19.80 4.43 -9.86
CA SER A 5 -19.10 5.15 -10.91
C SER A 5 -18.87 6.62 -10.49
N LEU A 6 -17.71 7.15 -10.86
CA LEU A 6 -17.44 8.58 -10.77
C LEU A 6 -17.99 9.25 -12.03
N ASP A 7 -18.70 10.34 -11.86
CA ASP A 7 -19.10 11.22 -12.96
C ASP A 7 -17.93 12.18 -13.24
N ILE A 8 -17.15 11.86 -14.26
CA ILE A 8 -16.01 12.68 -14.67
C ILE A 8 -16.46 13.52 -15.86
N THR A 9 -16.51 14.83 -15.65
CA THR A 9 -16.90 15.76 -16.72
C THR A 9 -15.83 15.82 -17.81
N ASP A 10 -16.27 15.98 -19.06
CA ASP A 10 -15.37 16.13 -20.23
C ASP A 10 -14.39 17.30 -20.03
N SER A 11 -14.82 18.38 -19.35
CA SER A 11 -13.96 19.54 -19.07
C SER A 11 -12.76 19.19 -18.18
N PHE A 12 -12.93 18.32 -17.18
CA PHE A 12 -11.83 17.84 -16.33
C PHE A 12 -10.83 17.03 -17.14
N PHE A 13 -11.31 16.12 -18.00
CA PHE A 13 -10.46 15.33 -18.88
C PHE A 13 -9.67 16.19 -19.87
N LEU A 14 -10.30 17.22 -20.45
CA LEU A 14 -9.64 18.17 -21.34
C LEU A 14 -8.53 18.94 -20.64
N GLN A 15 -8.76 19.38 -19.39
CA GLN A 15 -7.72 20.04 -18.60
C GLN A 15 -6.51 19.14 -18.33
N LEU A 16 -6.75 17.87 -18.03
CA LEU A 16 -5.65 16.90 -17.84
C LEU A 16 -4.89 16.63 -19.14
N LYS A 17 -5.58 16.43 -20.26
CA LYS A 17 -4.98 16.22 -21.60
C LYS A 17 -4.10 17.40 -22.05
N ASN A 18 -4.43 18.62 -21.65
CA ASN A 18 -3.60 19.79 -21.93
C ASN A 18 -2.29 19.83 -21.11
N LYS A 19 -2.26 19.16 -19.97
CA LYS A 19 -1.08 19.13 -19.09
C LYS A 19 -0.21 17.90 -19.26
N PHE A 20 -0.79 16.79 -19.67
CA PHE A 20 -0.10 15.50 -19.72
C PHE A 20 -0.15 14.93 -21.16
N ARG A 21 0.95 14.31 -21.57
CA ARG A 21 1.06 13.66 -22.90
C ARG A 21 0.03 12.53 -23.10
N PHE A 22 -0.29 11.82 -22.04
CA PHE A 22 -1.26 10.74 -22.03
C PHE A 22 -2.10 10.80 -20.77
N VAL A 23 -3.39 10.68 -20.89
CA VAL A 23 -4.34 10.56 -19.77
C VAL A 23 -5.24 9.37 -20.08
N GLY A 24 -5.16 8.36 -19.24
CA GLY A 24 -6.06 7.20 -19.25
C GLY A 24 -6.98 7.26 -18.02
N PHE A 25 -8.24 6.92 -18.23
CA PHE A 25 -9.21 6.75 -17.16
C PHE A 25 -9.72 5.31 -17.17
N ASN A 26 -9.52 4.63 -16.06
CA ASN A 26 -10.00 3.27 -15.87
C ASN A 26 -10.97 3.24 -14.69
N GLN A 27 -12.26 3.05 -14.97
CA GLN A 27 -13.31 2.94 -13.97
C GLN A 27 -13.75 1.49 -13.82
N ASP A 28 -13.62 0.96 -12.62
CA ASP A 28 -14.03 -0.41 -12.29
C ASP A 28 -14.93 -0.40 -11.05
N CYS A 29 -16.22 -0.71 -11.24
CA CYS A 29 -17.19 -0.78 -10.15
C CYS A 29 -17.27 -2.17 -9.49
N SER A 30 -16.43 -3.13 -9.89
CA SER A 30 -16.37 -4.46 -9.28
C SER A 30 -15.61 -4.50 -7.95
N ASN A 31 -15.08 -3.37 -7.51
CA ASN A 31 -14.30 -3.23 -6.28
C ASN A 31 -13.09 -4.19 -6.24
N ARG A 32 -12.29 -4.17 -7.32
CA ARG A 32 -11.08 -4.99 -7.45
C ARG A 32 -10.12 -4.77 -6.28
N PRO A 33 -9.35 -5.80 -5.88
CA PRO A 33 -8.26 -5.61 -4.92
C PRO A 33 -7.26 -4.56 -5.41
N LEU A 34 -6.92 -3.60 -4.55
CA LEU A 34 -5.99 -2.52 -4.90
C LEU A 34 -4.60 -3.07 -5.29
N SER A 35 -4.16 -4.13 -4.63
CA SER A 35 -2.91 -4.83 -4.96
C SER A 35 -2.88 -5.33 -6.41
N VAL A 36 -4.00 -5.85 -6.89
CA VAL A 36 -4.13 -6.32 -8.28
C VAL A 36 -4.11 -5.14 -9.26
N ILE A 37 -4.82 -4.05 -8.94
CA ILE A 37 -4.84 -2.85 -9.77
C ILE A 37 -3.41 -2.29 -9.92
N TYR A 38 -2.66 -2.18 -8.84
CA TYR A 38 -1.29 -1.68 -8.87
C TYR A 38 -0.34 -2.62 -9.65
N ASN A 39 -0.46 -3.93 -9.45
CA ASN A 39 0.34 -4.90 -10.20
C ASN A 39 -0.01 -4.90 -11.70
N ASP A 40 -1.30 -4.83 -12.06
CA ASP A 40 -1.73 -4.75 -13.46
C ASP A 40 -1.24 -3.45 -14.10
N PHE A 41 -1.29 -2.31 -13.40
CA PHE A 41 -0.79 -1.03 -13.88
C PHE A 41 0.69 -1.08 -14.27
N VAL A 42 1.55 -1.57 -13.40
CA VAL A 42 3.00 -1.66 -13.70
C VAL A 42 3.32 -2.74 -14.73
N LYS A 43 2.44 -3.71 -14.92
CA LYS A 43 2.57 -4.74 -15.96
C LYS A 43 2.16 -4.24 -17.33
N GLU A 44 1.08 -3.45 -17.40
CA GLU A 44 0.51 -2.92 -18.64
C GLU A 44 1.35 -1.78 -19.20
N TYR A 45 1.73 -0.84 -18.35
CA TYR A 45 2.47 0.36 -18.76
C TYR A 45 3.97 0.19 -18.48
N LYS A 46 4.81 0.39 -19.49
CA LYS A 46 6.27 0.24 -19.39
C LYS A 46 6.95 1.61 -19.38
N TYR A 47 7.27 2.05 -18.17
CA TYR A 47 7.95 3.31 -17.90
C TYR A 47 9.15 3.09 -16.97
N ASP A 48 10.07 4.05 -16.93
CA ASP A 48 11.23 4.01 -16.03
C ASP A 48 10.83 4.21 -14.57
N ARG A 49 9.78 5.02 -14.32
CA ARG A 49 9.29 5.40 -12.99
C ARG A 49 7.77 5.39 -12.93
N TYR A 50 7.24 4.95 -11.80
CA TYR A 50 5.82 4.89 -11.49
C TYR A 50 5.57 5.63 -10.19
N PHE A 51 4.58 6.49 -10.16
CA PHE A 51 4.14 7.21 -8.97
C PHE A 51 2.72 6.79 -8.62
N PHE A 52 2.49 6.58 -7.33
CA PHE A 52 1.18 6.24 -6.80
C PHE A 52 0.71 7.38 -5.92
N PHE A 53 -0.55 7.76 -6.04
CA PHE A 53 -1.19 8.77 -5.20
C PHE A 53 -2.60 8.33 -4.85
N ASP A 54 -3.00 8.62 -3.61
CA ASP A 54 -4.39 8.54 -3.20
C ASP A 54 -5.10 9.86 -3.54
N ASP A 55 -6.42 9.82 -3.68
CA ASP A 55 -7.25 10.97 -4.10
C ASP A 55 -7.31 12.10 -3.06
N ASP A 56 -6.98 11.81 -1.81
CA ASP A 56 -6.91 12.76 -0.69
C ASP A 56 -5.48 13.28 -0.41
N THR A 57 -4.59 13.21 -1.42
CA THR A 57 -3.21 13.67 -1.34
C THR A 57 -3.08 15.10 -1.87
N ASN A 58 -2.49 15.97 -1.06
CA ASN A 58 -2.07 17.30 -1.50
C ASN A 58 -0.58 17.30 -1.85
N VAL A 59 -0.29 17.41 -3.16
CA VAL A 59 1.08 17.41 -3.68
C VAL A 59 1.69 18.80 -3.47
N THR A 60 2.79 18.86 -2.73
CA THR A 60 3.49 20.11 -2.41
C THR A 60 4.55 20.46 -3.44
N ASP A 61 4.95 21.74 -3.51
CA ASP A 61 6.07 22.18 -4.34
C ASP A 61 7.40 21.51 -3.91
N GLY A 62 7.56 21.23 -2.63
CA GLY A 62 8.70 20.52 -2.09
C GLY A 62 8.84 19.10 -2.64
N PHE A 63 7.72 18.39 -2.82
CA PHE A 63 7.71 17.07 -3.48
C PHE A 63 8.06 17.18 -4.96
N LEU A 64 7.46 18.14 -5.69
CA LEU A 64 7.68 18.32 -7.12
C LEU A 64 9.11 18.75 -7.45
N SER A 65 9.77 19.49 -6.56
CA SER A 65 11.16 19.94 -6.71
C SER A 65 12.19 18.92 -6.24
N SER A 66 11.79 17.88 -5.52
CA SER A 66 12.70 16.83 -5.06
C SER A 66 13.29 16.08 -6.24
N LYS A 67 14.63 15.98 -6.27
CA LYS A 67 15.35 15.27 -7.33
C LYS A 67 15.64 13.85 -6.87
N THR A 68 15.01 12.89 -7.50
CA THR A 68 15.34 11.47 -7.31
C THR A 68 16.62 11.10 -8.06
N ASN A 69 17.54 10.42 -7.40
CA ASN A 69 18.76 9.91 -8.01
C ASN A 69 18.42 8.73 -8.96
N ASN A 70 19.14 8.60 -10.08
CA ASN A 70 18.94 7.50 -11.05
C ASN A 70 19.34 6.12 -10.50
N SER A 71 20.07 6.05 -9.38
CA SER A 71 20.43 4.80 -8.73
C SER A 71 19.37 4.25 -7.76
N ILE A 72 18.29 5.01 -7.53
CA ILE A 72 17.23 4.67 -6.58
C ILE A 72 16.25 3.69 -7.20
N ASP A 73 15.82 2.73 -6.39
CA ASP A 73 14.76 1.77 -6.73
C ASP A 73 13.39 2.24 -6.20
N VAL A 74 13.37 2.87 -5.01
CA VAL A 74 12.18 3.37 -4.32
C VAL A 74 12.44 4.73 -3.73
N SER A 75 11.55 5.69 -3.95
CA SER A 75 11.56 6.99 -3.27
C SER A 75 10.25 7.20 -2.53
N LEU A 76 10.35 7.71 -1.30
CA LEU A 76 9.24 7.91 -0.39
C LEU A 76 9.22 9.36 0.10
N PRO A 77 8.08 10.05 0.03
CA PRO A 77 7.97 11.37 0.66
C PRO A 77 7.75 11.25 2.17
N ILE A 78 8.10 12.33 2.87
CA ILE A 78 7.64 12.55 4.24
C ILE A 78 6.15 12.88 4.17
N ILE A 79 5.32 12.09 4.84
CA ILE A 79 3.86 12.26 4.86
C ILE A 79 3.46 12.99 6.12
N LYS A 80 2.94 14.19 5.94
CA LYS A 80 2.37 15.02 7.02
C LYS A 80 0.85 14.93 7.00
N SER A 81 0.23 14.92 8.18
CA SER A 81 -1.22 15.01 8.29
C SER A 81 -1.69 16.43 7.95
N ILE A 82 -2.77 16.52 7.17
CA ILE A 82 -3.43 17.80 6.86
C ILE A 82 -3.99 18.46 8.15
N THR A 83 -4.37 17.65 9.14
CA THR A 83 -5.04 18.13 10.36
C THR A 83 -4.09 18.78 11.36
N ASP A 84 -2.93 18.16 11.63
CA ASP A 84 -2.00 18.62 12.67
C ASP A 84 -0.59 18.96 12.17
N ASN A 85 -0.37 18.84 10.85
CA ASN A 85 0.90 19.10 10.16
C ASN A 85 2.10 18.30 10.70
N LYS A 86 1.85 17.20 11.43
CA LYS A 86 2.91 16.33 11.94
C LYS A 86 3.21 15.24 10.93
N ALA A 87 4.49 14.83 10.86
CA ALA A 87 4.90 13.69 10.08
C ALA A 87 4.46 12.37 10.76
N TYR A 88 3.98 11.43 9.96
CA TYR A 88 3.54 10.09 10.40
C TYR A 88 4.25 8.99 9.64
N TYR A 89 4.69 9.25 8.43
CA TYR A 89 5.42 8.35 7.55
C TYR A 89 6.50 9.12 6.76
N PRO A 90 7.51 8.41 6.25
CA PRO A 90 7.83 6.99 6.46
C PRO A 90 8.30 6.69 7.89
N ARG A 91 8.21 5.42 8.27
CA ARG A 91 8.83 4.94 9.51
C ARG A 91 10.04 4.09 9.17
N VAL A 92 11.19 4.50 9.64
CA VAL A 92 12.45 3.76 9.52
C VAL A 92 12.73 3.10 10.87
N ASN A 93 12.85 1.79 10.90
CA ASN A 93 13.05 1.01 12.12
C ASN A 93 12.01 1.36 13.22
N ASN A 94 10.75 1.59 12.81
CA ASN A 94 9.59 2.01 13.61
C ASN A 94 9.61 3.46 14.12
N ILE A 95 10.63 4.27 13.78
CA ILE A 95 10.71 5.70 14.11
C ILE A 95 10.27 6.51 12.89
N VAL A 96 9.46 7.56 13.09
CA VAL A 96 9.06 8.47 12.01
C VAL A 96 10.30 9.22 11.51
N CYS A 97 10.49 9.22 10.21
CA CYS A 97 11.57 9.96 9.55
C CYS A 97 11.04 11.33 9.09
N GLU A 98 11.71 12.41 9.51
CA GLU A 98 11.28 13.80 9.27
C GLU A 98 12.27 14.60 8.40
N HIS A 99 13.20 13.90 7.76
CA HIS A 99 14.20 14.52 6.91
C HIS A 99 14.56 13.62 5.72
N ASP A 100 15.10 14.22 4.67
CA ASP A 100 15.56 13.50 3.50
C ASP A 100 16.80 12.67 3.86
N ILE A 101 16.79 11.38 3.45
CA ILE A 101 17.86 10.43 3.76
C ILE A 101 17.89 9.27 2.77
N PHE A 102 19.10 8.75 2.51
CA PHE A 102 19.28 7.45 1.86
C PHE A 102 19.33 6.36 2.92
N LEU A 103 18.52 5.31 2.75
CA LEU A 103 18.45 4.21 3.71
C LEU A 103 19.57 3.19 3.48
N ASN A 104 20.12 2.68 4.59
CA ASN A 104 21.03 1.54 4.54
C ASN A 104 20.28 0.24 4.22
N ASP A 105 21.00 -0.78 3.74
CA ASP A 105 20.39 -2.08 3.41
C ASP A 105 19.79 -2.79 4.63
N SER A 106 20.29 -2.51 5.83
CA SER A 106 19.76 -3.02 7.10
C SER A 106 18.50 -2.32 7.59
N ASP A 107 18.19 -1.11 7.06
CA ASP A 107 17.05 -0.34 7.52
C ASP A 107 15.73 -0.94 7.02
N TYR A 108 14.80 -1.11 7.94
CA TYR A 108 13.43 -1.49 7.61
C TYR A 108 12.55 -0.25 7.53
N VAL A 109 11.90 -0.06 6.42
CA VAL A 109 11.00 1.09 6.19
C VAL A 109 9.57 0.62 5.97
N ILE A 110 8.62 1.42 6.42
CA ILE A 110 7.19 1.30 6.11
C ILE A 110 6.66 2.70 5.78
N SER A 111 5.90 2.80 4.70
CA SER A 111 5.14 4.00 4.32
C SER A 111 3.77 3.63 3.75
N ILE A 112 2.91 4.62 3.56
CA ILE A 112 1.67 4.49 2.79
C ILE A 112 1.96 4.68 1.30
N GLY A 113 0.99 4.34 0.44
CA GLY A 113 1.13 4.36 -1.01
C GLY A 113 1.20 5.74 -1.62
N SER A 114 0.70 6.76 -0.92
CA SER A 114 0.65 8.10 -1.49
C SER A 114 2.04 8.74 -1.64
N GLY A 115 2.37 9.17 -2.85
CA GLY A 115 3.70 9.69 -3.21
C GLY A 115 4.78 8.62 -3.37
N LEU A 116 4.43 7.34 -3.24
CA LEU A 116 5.36 6.25 -3.50
C LEU A 116 5.84 6.29 -4.96
N MET A 117 7.14 6.40 -5.16
CA MET A 117 7.80 6.23 -6.45
C MET A 117 8.56 4.90 -6.46
N ILE A 118 8.37 4.13 -7.53
CA ILE A 118 9.15 2.92 -7.82
C ILE A 118 9.73 2.98 -9.23
N THR A 119 10.82 2.28 -9.45
CA THR A 119 11.46 2.22 -10.77
C THR A 119 11.21 0.87 -11.45
N SER A 120 11.39 0.83 -12.79
CA SER A 120 11.43 -0.43 -13.55
C SER A 120 12.47 -1.40 -13.00
N LYS A 121 13.61 -0.90 -12.49
CA LYS A 121 14.65 -1.74 -11.87
C LYS A 121 14.13 -2.52 -10.67
N LEU A 122 13.29 -1.91 -9.83
CA LEU A 122 12.65 -2.62 -8.73
C LEU A 122 11.74 -3.73 -9.26
N ILE A 123 10.94 -3.43 -10.28
CA ILE A 123 10.04 -4.42 -10.91
C ILE A 123 10.85 -5.62 -11.43
N ASP A 124 11.98 -5.38 -12.09
CA ASP A 124 12.83 -6.44 -12.62
C ASP A 124 13.42 -7.31 -11.50
N LYS A 125 13.84 -6.71 -10.36
CA LYS A 125 14.29 -7.46 -9.18
C LYS A 125 13.19 -8.36 -8.62
N PHE A 126 11.95 -7.88 -8.55
CA PHE A 126 10.81 -8.68 -8.12
C PHE A 126 10.47 -9.81 -9.11
N ASN A 127 10.50 -9.52 -10.40
CA ASN A 127 10.25 -10.51 -11.45
C ASN A 127 11.29 -11.63 -11.45
N ALA A 128 12.57 -11.30 -11.24
CA ALA A 128 13.66 -12.28 -11.11
C ALA A 128 13.41 -13.30 -9.98
N GLU A 129 12.75 -12.86 -8.91
CA GLU A 129 12.35 -13.69 -7.78
C GLU A 129 10.94 -14.29 -7.91
N GLN A 130 10.31 -14.16 -9.07
CA GLN A 130 8.94 -14.63 -9.36
C GLN A 130 7.91 -14.05 -8.36
N MET A 131 8.11 -12.83 -7.94
CA MET A 131 7.26 -12.12 -6.98
C MET A 131 6.56 -10.94 -7.66
N THR A 132 5.28 -10.73 -7.34
CA THR A 132 4.58 -9.47 -7.65
C THR A 132 5.04 -8.39 -6.66
N LEU A 133 4.98 -7.11 -7.05
CA LEU A 133 5.33 -5.99 -6.16
C LEU A 133 4.43 -5.97 -4.93
N PHE A 134 3.14 -5.85 -5.16
CA PHE A 134 2.13 -5.83 -4.11
C PHE A 134 1.57 -7.23 -3.91
N ASP A 135 1.36 -7.63 -2.66
CA ASP A 135 0.83 -8.95 -2.32
C ASP A 135 -0.67 -9.03 -2.62
N GLU A 136 -1.04 -9.77 -3.65
CA GLU A 136 -2.43 -9.89 -4.11
C GLU A 136 -3.37 -10.58 -3.10
N ARG A 137 -2.83 -11.10 -1.99
CA ARG A 137 -3.62 -11.58 -0.85
C ARG A 137 -4.24 -10.46 -0.02
N TYR A 138 -3.77 -9.21 -0.18
CA TYR A 138 -4.37 -8.01 0.41
C TYR A 138 -5.25 -7.29 -0.61
N SER A 139 -6.35 -6.68 -0.14
CA SER A 139 -7.30 -5.99 -1.02
C SER A 139 -7.31 -4.48 -0.89
N LEU A 140 -7.13 -3.94 0.32
CA LEU A 140 -7.19 -2.52 0.61
C LEU A 140 -6.11 -2.15 1.63
N TYR A 141 -6.38 -2.30 2.94
CA TYR A 141 -5.35 -2.07 3.96
C TYR A 141 -4.26 -3.13 3.87
N GLY A 142 -3.02 -2.71 4.18
CA GLY A 142 -1.85 -3.57 4.14
C GLY A 142 -1.23 -3.80 2.76
N VAL A 143 -1.87 -3.33 1.68
CA VAL A 143 -1.33 -3.43 0.31
C VAL A 143 0.03 -2.73 0.23
N ASP A 144 0.12 -1.46 0.64
CA ASP A 144 1.34 -0.68 0.63
C ASP A 144 2.41 -1.30 1.53
N PHE A 145 2.01 -1.67 2.74
CA PHE A 145 2.93 -2.31 3.70
C PHE A 145 3.43 -3.66 3.21
N SER A 146 2.66 -4.36 2.37
CA SER A 146 3.10 -5.62 1.78
C SER A 146 4.31 -5.46 0.88
N LEU A 147 4.39 -4.35 0.12
CA LEU A 147 5.56 -4.02 -0.70
C LEU A 147 6.82 -3.92 0.16
N PHE A 148 6.78 -3.16 1.26
CA PHE A 148 7.94 -2.97 2.13
C PHE A 148 8.37 -4.28 2.84
N ARG A 149 7.41 -5.13 3.21
CA ARG A 149 7.71 -6.46 3.75
C ARG A 149 8.39 -7.35 2.71
N ARG A 150 7.96 -7.28 1.46
CA ARG A 150 8.57 -8.02 0.35
C ARG A 150 9.95 -7.46 -0.01
N ILE A 151 10.13 -6.15 0.01
CA ILE A 151 11.46 -5.52 -0.09
C ILE A 151 12.38 -6.06 0.99
N LYS A 152 11.93 -6.12 2.26
CA LYS A 152 12.71 -6.72 3.35
C LYS A 152 13.09 -8.16 3.03
N MET A 153 12.16 -8.98 2.51
CA MET A 153 12.45 -10.36 2.12
C MET A 153 13.53 -10.44 1.02
N LEU A 154 13.49 -9.54 0.03
CA LEU A 154 14.51 -9.50 -1.02
C LEU A 154 15.88 -9.10 -0.46
N ARG A 155 15.92 -8.10 0.43
CA ARG A 155 17.16 -7.69 1.11
C ARG A 155 17.75 -8.82 1.97
N THR A 156 16.95 -9.66 2.62
CA THR A 156 17.45 -10.84 3.35
C THR A 156 18.05 -11.91 2.43
N LYS A 157 17.74 -11.86 1.13
CA LYS A 157 18.38 -12.68 0.08
C LYS A 157 19.60 -12.00 -0.55
N ASN A 158 20.12 -10.94 0.05
CA ASN A 158 21.22 -10.11 -0.45
C ASN A 158 20.92 -9.41 -1.79
N ILE A 159 19.66 -9.17 -2.10
CA ILE A 159 19.28 -8.36 -3.27
C ILE A 159 19.30 -6.90 -2.84
N GLN A 160 20.25 -6.13 -3.39
CA GLN A 160 20.37 -4.71 -3.10
C GLN A 160 19.16 -3.94 -3.63
N ILE A 161 18.51 -3.17 -2.77
CA ILE A 161 17.39 -2.29 -3.11
C ILE A 161 17.65 -0.92 -2.48
N ASN A 162 17.88 0.06 -3.33
CA ASN A 162 18.21 1.42 -2.92
C ASN A 162 16.93 2.20 -2.65
N ILE A 163 16.77 2.69 -1.42
CA ILE A 163 15.60 3.44 -0.99
C ILE A 163 16.05 4.80 -0.50
N GLU A 164 15.34 5.84 -0.93
CA GLU A 164 15.50 7.19 -0.38
C GLU A 164 14.18 7.70 0.22
N ILE A 165 14.29 8.61 1.15
CA ILE A 165 13.21 9.46 1.61
C ILE A 165 13.53 10.84 1.09
N ALA A 166 12.65 11.46 0.29
CA ALA A 166 12.87 12.74 -0.35
C ALA A 166 11.58 13.50 -0.61
N GLY A 167 11.56 14.77 -0.23
CA GLY A 167 10.40 15.64 -0.35
C GLY A 167 9.30 15.35 0.66
N GLU A 168 8.24 16.16 0.61
CA GLU A 168 7.13 16.04 1.55
C GLU A 168 5.77 16.18 0.89
N LEU A 169 4.76 15.49 1.45
CA LEU A 169 3.36 15.55 1.04
C LEU A 169 2.46 15.75 2.25
N CYS A 170 1.34 16.44 2.03
CA CYS A 170 0.24 16.49 2.97
C CYS A 170 -0.85 15.49 2.56
N HIS A 171 -1.32 14.68 3.51
CA HIS A 171 -2.27 13.61 3.26
C HIS A 171 -3.28 13.50 4.40
N SER A 172 -4.53 13.18 4.06
CA SER A 172 -5.55 12.88 5.07
C SER A 172 -5.31 11.51 5.68
N LEU A 173 -4.95 11.48 6.95
CA LEU A 173 -4.65 10.24 7.63
C LEU A 173 -5.87 9.75 8.41
N SER A 174 -6.54 8.75 7.91
CA SER A 174 -7.77 8.20 8.49
C SER A 174 -7.66 7.74 9.96
N ARG A 175 -6.44 7.65 10.51
CA ARG A 175 -6.21 7.39 11.94
C ARG A 175 -6.19 8.66 12.79
N VAL A 176 -5.94 9.81 12.17
CA VAL A 176 -5.83 11.12 12.83
C VAL A 176 -7.14 11.90 12.63
N ASP A 177 -7.72 11.82 11.43
CA ASP A 177 -8.73 12.75 10.94
C ASP A 177 -10.17 12.26 11.11
N GLY A 178 -10.43 11.07 11.65
CA GLY A 178 -11.81 10.62 11.57
C GLY A 178 -12.31 9.55 12.52
N CYS A 179 -13.63 9.48 12.60
CA CYS A 179 -14.35 8.38 13.24
C CYS A 179 -14.07 7.06 12.54
N GLU A 180 -13.67 6.06 13.27
CA GLU A 180 -13.49 4.70 12.77
C GLU A 180 -14.85 4.08 12.42
N SER A 181 -15.15 3.92 11.14
CA SER A 181 -16.31 3.12 10.72
C SER A 181 -16.08 1.64 10.98
N THR A 182 -17.17 0.88 11.18
CA THR A 182 -17.10 -0.59 11.32
C THR A 182 -16.38 -1.26 10.15
N PHE A 183 -16.57 -0.74 8.93
CA PHE A 183 -15.85 -1.19 7.74
C PHE A 183 -14.33 -1.04 7.91
N ARG A 184 -13.85 0.16 8.30
CA ARG A 184 -12.42 0.41 8.50
C ARG A 184 -11.82 -0.45 9.60
N ILE A 185 -12.55 -0.66 10.68
CA ILE A 185 -12.11 -1.53 11.78
C ILE A 185 -11.92 -2.98 11.28
N ARG A 186 -12.88 -3.50 10.51
CA ARG A 186 -12.81 -4.86 9.94
C ARG A 186 -11.64 -4.99 8.97
N GLU A 187 -11.51 -4.08 8.02
CA GLU A 187 -10.42 -4.09 7.04
C GLU A 187 -9.03 -4.03 7.71
N ARG A 188 -8.85 -3.17 8.72
CA ARG A 188 -7.60 -3.12 9.50
C ARG A 188 -7.37 -4.38 10.33
N SER A 189 -8.42 -5.00 10.84
CA SER A 189 -8.31 -6.28 11.55
C SER A 189 -7.85 -7.40 10.62
N ILE A 190 -8.37 -7.42 9.38
CA ILE A 190 -7.92 -8.34 8.32
C ILE A 190 -6.43 -8.10 8.02
N ASP A 191 -6.00 -6.85 7.82
CA ASP A 191 -4.58 -6.52 7.58
C ASP A 191 -3.68 -7.05 8.69
N VAL A 192 -4.03 -6.80 9.96
CA VAL A 192 -3.24 -7.29 11.10
C VAL A 192 -3.14 -8.81 11.09
N VAL A 193 -4.26 -9.52 10.91
CA VAL A 193 -4.29 -10.99 10.91
C VAL A 193 -3.48 -11.54 9.74
N LEU A 194 -3.70 -11.03 8.51
CA LEU A 194 -2.94 -11.44 7.33
C LEU A 194 -1.44 -11.21 7.51
N THR A 195 -1.08 -10.04 8.04
CA THR A 195 0.33 -9.70 8.28
C THR A 195 1.01 -10.70 9.22
N LYS A 196 0.34 -11.09 10.30
CA LYS A 196 0.89 -12.05 11.27
C LYS A 196 0.98 -13.47 10.71
N ILE A 197 0.15 -13.82 9.75
CA ILE A 197 0.16 -15.12 9.08
C ILE A 197 1.18 -15.17 7.94
N LEU A 198 1.27 -14.10 7.13
CA LEU A 198 2.04 -14.10 5.88
C LEU A 198 3.48 -13.62 6.07
N TYR A 199 3.69 -12.73 7.02
CA TYR A 199 4.96 -12.09 7.34
C TYR A 199 5.24 -12.19 8.86
N PRO A 200 5.35 -13.42 9.39
CA PRO A 200 5.54 -13.59 10.82
C PRO A 200 6.88 -12.98 11.26
N THR A 201 6.88 -12.41 12.46
CA THR A 201 8.12 -12.07 13.15
C THR A 201 8.81 -13.35 13.63
N GLU A 202 10.09 -13.28 13.94
CA GLU A 202 10.88 -14.44 14.42
C GLU A 202 10.23 -15.11 15.64
N ASN A 203 9.58 -14.33 16.50
CA ASN A 203 8.83 -14.86 17.63
C ASN A 203 7.39 -15.24 17.23
N GLY A 204 7.17 -16.51 16.88
CA GLY A 204 5.85 -17.03 16.52
C GLY A 204 4.77 -16.84 17.59
N PHE A 205 5.14 -16.85 18.88
CA PHE A 205 4.22 -16.64 19.99
C PHE A 205 3.60 -15.23 19.99
N THR A 206 4.40 -14.20 19.69
CA THR A 206 3.88 -12.81 19.58
C THR A 206 2.92 -12.64 18.43
N ASN A 207 3.10 -13.36 17.31
CA ASN A 207 2.18 -13.37 16.19
C ASN A 207 0.83 -13.98 16.59
N TYR A 208 0.86 -15.14 17.26
CA TYR A 208 -0.33 -15.80 17.77
C TYR A 208 -1.11 -14.90 18.76
N LEU A 209 -0.42 -14.32 19.74
CA LEU A 209 -1.05 -13.39 20.70
C LEU A 209 -1.70 -12.18 20.00
N SER A 210 -1.06 -11.66 18.94
CA SER A 210 -1.61 -10.54 18.18
C SER A 210 -2.90 -10.93 17.48
N ILE A 211 -2.96 -12.11 16.87
CA ILE A 211 -4.20 -12.64 16.23
C ILE A 211 -5.28 -12.84 17.28
N LEU A 212 -4.95 -13.49 18.38
CA LEU A 212 -5.90 -13.73 19.47
C LEU A 212 -6.47 -12.43 20.04
N LYS A 213 -5.62 -11.40 20.22
CA LYS A 213 -6.06 -10.06 20.67
C LYS A 213 -7.08 -9.43 19.68
N VAL A 214 -6.88 -9.59 18.37
CA VAL A 214 -7.83 -9.10 17.35
C VAL A 214 -9.16 -9.85 17.47
N LEU A 215 -9.13 -11.17 17.59
CA LEU A 215 -10.34 -11.99 17.74
C LEU A 215 -11.12 -11.63 19.00
N ILE A 216 -10.45 -11.51 20.15
CA ILE A 216 -11.08 -11.10 21.43
C ILE A 216 -11.73 -9.72 21.29
N LYS A 217 -11.05 -8.75 20.70
CA LYS A 217 -11.61 -7.41 20.46
C LYS A 217 -12.84 -7.45 19.55
N THR A 218 -12.85 -8.31 18.56
CA THR A 218 -13.98 -8.47 17.62
C THR A 218 -15.19 -9.09 18.34
N VAL A 219 -14.96 -10.10 19.18
CA VAL A 219 -16.00 -10.70 20.05
C VAL A 219 -16.54 -9.67 21.04
N ALA A 220 -15.68 -8.93 21.73
CA ALA A 220 -16.09 -7.90 22.70
C ALA A 220 -16.94 -6.77 22.06
N ARG A 221 -16.79 -6.53 20.76
CA ARG A 221 -17.63 -5.60 19.98
C ARG A 221 -18.92 -6.24 19.46
N MET A 222 -19.18 -7.53 19.78
CA MET A 222 -20.30 -8.32 19.26
C MET A 222 -20.39 -8.33 17.72
N ASP A 223 -19.26 -8.19 17.04
CA ASP A 223 -19.17 -8.19 15.56
C ASP A 223 -19.05 -9.61 15.02
N LEU A 224 -20.18 -10.33 14.98
CA LEU A 224 -20.26 -11.72 14.50
C LEU A 224 -19.84 -11.83 13.02
N GLN A 225 -20.20 -10.84 12.19
CA GLN A 225 -19.79 -10.80 10.79
C GLN A 225 -18.27 -10.61 10.67
N GLY A 226 -17.69 -9.70 11.43
CA GLY A 226 -16.24 -9.51 11.50
C GLY A 226 -15.52 -10.78 11.95
N LEU A 227 -16.04 -11.49 12.94
CA LEU A 227 -15.48 -12.76 13.40
C LEU A 227 -15.50 -13.84 12.30
N SER A 228 -16.62 -13.98 11.59
CA SER A 228 -16.74 -14.89 10.45
C SER A 228 -15.74 -14.55 9.34
N ILE A 229 -15.56 -13.26 9.03
CA ILE A 229 -14.56 -12.83 8.04
C ILE A 229 -13.14 -13.18 8.51
N LEU A 230 -12.79 -12.92 9.77
CA LEU A 230 -11.46 -13.20 10.28
C LEU A 230 -11.14 -14.71 10.30
N THR A 231 -12.10 -15.55 10.67
CA THR A 231 -11.93 -17.02 10.60
C THR A 231 -11.72 -17.50 9.16
N TYR A 232 -12.45 -16.91 8.21
CA TYR A 232 -12.25 -17.17 6.79
C TYR A 232 -10.84 -16.74 6.33
N VAL A 233 -10.39 -15.57 6.73
CA VAL A 233 -9.03 -15.04 6.43
C VAL A 233 -7.94 -15.94 7.00
N ILE A 234 -8.10 -16.41 8.23
CA ILE A 234 -7.14 -17.33 8.88
C ILE A 234 -7.05 -18.64 8.08
N LYS A 235 -8.20 -19.20 7.69
CA LYS A 235 -8.28 -20.45 6.93
C LYS A 235 -7.65 -20.32 5.54
N HIS A 236 -7.97 -19.25 4.82
CA HIS A 236 -7.60 -19.09 3.40
C HIS A 236 -6.33 -18.28 3.20
N ARG A 237 -5.80 -17.62 4.25
CA ARG A 237 -4.57 -16.80 4.21
C ARG A 237 -4.60 -15.69 3.17
N ALA A 238 -5.79 -15.17 2.88
CA ALA A 238 -6.02 -14.08 1.93
C ALA A 238 -7.33 -13.33 2.26
N HIS A 239 -7.41 -12.10 1.80
CA HIS A 239 -8.61 -11.28 1.91
C HIS A 239 -9.77 -11.88 1.08
N PRO A 240 -11.03 -11.90 1.55
CA PRO A 240 -12.16 -12.48 0.82
C PRO A 240 -12.35 -11.91 -0.60
N ARG A 241 -12.17 -10.57 -0.78
CA ARG A 241 -12.23 -9.94 -2.11
C ARG A 241 -11.13 -10.43 -3.03
N SER A 242 -9.90 -10.61 -2.52
CA SER A 242 -8.79 -11.14 -3.30
C SER A 242 -9.07 -12.55 -3.77
N ILE A 243 -9.59 -13.42 -2.89
CA ILE A 243 -9.96 -14.79 -3.26
C ILE A 243 -11.03 -14.77 -4.36
N SER A 244 -12.11 -14.03 -4.15
CA SER A 244 -13.21 -13.94 -5.12
C SER A 244 -12.75 -13.44 -6.49
N TYR A 245 -11.86 -12.46 -6.51
CA TYR A 245 -11.31 -11.91 -7.74
C TYR A 245 -10.39 -12.91 -8.45
N LEU A 246 -9.45 -13.51 -7.74
CA LEU A 246 -8.47 -14.45 -8.31
C LEU A 246 -9.15 -15.73 -8.83
N LEU A 247 -10.21 -16.18 -8.16
CA LEU A 247 -11.01 -17.29 -8.67
C LEU A 247 -11.69 -16.92 -9.99
N LYS A 248 -12.34 -15.76 -10.09
CA LYS A 248 -12.94 -15.29 -11.34
C LYS A 248 -11.92 -15.19 -12.47
N ARG A 249 -10.72 -14.65 -12.18
CA ARG A 249 -9.63 -14.50 -13.17
C ARG A 249 -9.09 -15.85 -13.68
N LYS A 250 -9.22 -16.92 -12.92
CA LYS A 250 -8.78 -18.27 -13.31
C LYS A 250 -9.76 -18.96 -14.25
N TYR A 251 -11.02 -18.58 -14.20
CA TYR A 251 -12.10 -19.22 -14.99
C TYR A 251 -12.57 -18.39 -16.19
N ASN A 252 -12.05 -17.15 -16.36
CA ASN A 252 -12.18 -16.33 -17.55
C ASN A 252 -10.86 -16.34 -18.34
#